data_7f02cf38466f71c94d49d8fc64faa1c7
#
_entry.id   7f02cf38466f71c94d49d8fc64faa1c7
#
_cell.length_a   1.000
_cell.length_b   1.000
_cell.length_c   1.000
_cell.angle_alpha   90.00
_cell.angle_beta   90.00
_cell.angle_gamma   90.00
#
_symmetry.space_group_name_H-M   'P 1'
#
loop_
_entity.id
_entity.type
_entity.pdbx_description
1 polymer ?
#
loop_
_entity_poly.entity_id
_entity_poly.type
_entity_poly.pdbx_seq_one_letter_code
_entity_poly.pdbx_strand_id
1 'polypeptide(L)'
;MGPITSLRDIPRILKRQWRIVALILLIGFPLALNYALSQPRVYEATAVIQIEAAQVVERLATQSGGGTGALDPDSELDLIEQQLMSRDHILSVLDQFDLWTDGRSMTERVALLREAVSIVKLIDQQQAWRPDVHPSGLVITVRLGDPDVAADVANVFLDRVLEEAEARTSGRTAATLEFLVAEETRLGTAIDALEYEFSQFQQENAGSLPAAIATQRTQLASLMQSRIEIEEEIIELENASGRLLAESQQRRAELLNQRLALVVDAITELEAAIAAAPEVQRQINAYEREIAQLQGEMEVITSSRAEAAMNQLLDSRNQAERFEVLETAIAPEFPVSASRRKIALAGAVVVTLLALGTALAIETLDGRIRSPAQLERELGVTPVVAIPNLRTRHDIRRGRLIWIGALVALVAGLAALARALWRRIAE
;
A
#
# COMPACT_ATOMS: atom_id res chain seq x y z
N MET A 1 -45.66 49.81 -15.35
CA MET A 1 -44.21 49.42 -15.19
C MET A 1 -43.36 50.37 -16.04
N GLY A 2 -42.73 51.39 -15.45
CA GLY A 2 -41.88 52.32 -16.15
C GLY A 2 -40.54 51.65 -16.45
N PRO A 3 -40.19 51.38 -17.72
CA PRO A 3 -38.93 50.75 -18.04
C PRO A 3 -37.78 51.70 -17.70
N ILE A 4 -36.78 51.17 -16.99
CA ILE A 4 -35.47 51.82 -16.89
C ILE A 4 -34.89 51.83 -18.29
N THR A 5 -34.99 52.96 -18.98
CA THR A 5 -34.66 53.05 -20.40
C THR A 5 -33.25 53.52 -20.68
N SER A 6 -32.49 53.94 -19.64
CA SER A 6 -31.12 54.40 -19.81
C SER A 6 -30.27 54.22 -18.55
N LEU A 7 -29.00 53.79 -18.75
CA LEU A 7 -27.97 53.78 -17.71
C LEU A 7 -27.78 55.15 -17.00
N ARG A 8 -28.22 56.22 -17.63
CA ARG A 8 -28.20 57.59 -17.08
C ARG A 8 -29.21 57.83 -15.95
N ASP A 9 -30.15 56.90 -15.73
CA ASP A 9 -31.15 57.03 -14.66
C ASP A 9 -30.65 56.43 -13.34
N ILE A 10 -29.66 55.55 -13.39
CA ILE A 10 -29.06 54.91 -12.18
C ILE A 10 -28.59 55.95 -11.14
N PRO A 11 -27.82 56.99 -11.46
CA PRO A 11 -27.39 57.94 -10.47
C PRO A 11 -28.55 58.76 -9.86
N ARG A 12 -29.65 58.93 -10.56
CA ARG A 12 -30.86 59.61 -10.01
C ARG A 12 -31.59 58.70 -9.02
N ILE A 13 -31.71 57.40 -9.31
CA ILE A 13 -32.29 56.40 -8.42
C ILE A 13 -31.45 56.27 -7.16
N LEU A 14 -30.12 56.16 -7.30
CA LEU A 14 -29.17 56.04 -6.21
C LEU A 14 -29.23 57.27 -5.28
N LYS A 15 -29.35 58.46 -5.87
CA LYS A 15 -29.49 59.70 -5.07
C LYS A 15 -30.81 59.76 -4.34
N ARG A 16 -31.85 59.11 -4.82
CA ARG A 16 -33.16 59.11 -4.19
C ARG A 16 -33.27 58.07 -3.07
N GLN A 17 -32.76 56.87 -3.32
CA GLN A 17 -32.79 55.74 -2.37
C GLN A 17 -31.49 55.67 -1.52
N TRP A 18 -30.71 56.77 -1.43
CA TRP A 18 -29.40 56.79 -0.81
C TRP A 18 -29.44 56.30 0.66
N ARG A 19 -30.54 56.52 1.39
CA ARG A 19 -30.71 56.05 2.76
C ARG A 19 -30.70 54.54 2.90
N ILE A 20 -31.39 53.86 1.99
CA ILE A 20 -31.48 52.40 1.95
C ILE A 20 -30.16 51.82 1.47
N VAL A 21 -29.57 52.38 0.42
CA VAL A 21 -28.24 52.01 -0.04
C VAL A 21 -27.18 52.18 1.06
N ALA A 22 -27.18 53.37 1.71
CA ALA A 22 -26.25 53.66 2.80
C ALA A 22 -26.43 52.69 3.99
N LEU A 23 -27.66 52.33 4.34
CA LEU A 23 -27.96 51.38 5.42
C LEU A 23 -27.47 49.97 5.08
N ILE A 24 -27.69 49.48 3.84
CA ILE A 24 -27.22 48.20 3.40
C ILE A 24 -25.70 48.13 3.36
N LEU A 25 -25.05 49.20 2.88
CA LEU A 25 -23.57 49.28 2.86
C LEU A 25 -23.02 49.35 4.26
N LEU A 26 -23.64 50.12 5.20
CA LEU A 26 -23.19 50.30 6.58
C LEU A 26 -23.30 48.99 7.38
N ILE A 27 -24.26 48.13 7.12
CA ILE A 27 -24.42 46.86 7.79
C ILE A 27 -23.64 45.74 7.02
N GLY A 28 -23.70 45.74 5.71
CA GLY A 28 -23.15 44.70 4.87
C GLY A 28 -21.62 44.68 4.82
N PHE A 29 -20.96 45.84 4.76
CA PHE A 29 -19.48 45.90 4.77
C PHE A 29 -18.87 45.37 6.06
N PRO A 30 -19.34 45.76 7.26
CA PRO A 30 -18.85 45.18 8.49
C PRO A 30 -19.07 43.68 8.59
N LEU A 31 -20.23 43.22 8.14
CA LEU A 31 -20.54 41.79 8.14
C LEU A 31 -19.62 40.99 7.19
N ALA A 32 -19.41 41.50 5.97
CA ALA A 32 -18.50 40.92 5.01
C ALA A 32 -17.03 40.92 5.50
N LEU A 33 -16.62 41.98 6.17
CA LEU A 33 -15.30 42.10 6.72
C LEU A 33 -15.10 41.19 7.95
N ASN A 34 -16.10 41.09 8.83
CA ASN A 34 -16.10 40.15 9.96
C ASN A 34 -16.00 38.73 9.45
N TYR A 35 -16.78 38.36 8.44
CA TYR A 35 -16.71 37.03 7.81
C TYR A 35 -15.32 36.74 7.23
N ALA A 36 -14.72 37.70 6.52
CA ALA A 36 -13.38 37.57 5.96
C ALA A 36 -12.29 37.37 7.03
N LEU A 37 -12.45 38.01 8.19
CA LEU A 37 -11.49 37.92 9.29
C LEU A 37 -11.69 36.71 10.19
N SER A 38 -12.91 36.18 10.26
CA SER A 38 -13.22 34.95 10.99
C SER A 38 -12.74 33.67 10.30
N GLN A 39 -12.32 33.77 9.02
CA GLN A 39 -11.79 32.60 8.31
C GLN A 39 -10.44 32.18 8.90
N PRO A 40 -10.29 30.92 9.31
CA PRO A 40 -9.02 30.40 9.80
C PRO A 40 -7.96 30.43 8.70
N ARG A 41 -6.73 30.71 9.05
CA ARG A 41 -5.59 30.52 8.17
C ARG A 41 -5.29 29.03 8.13
N VAL A 42 -5.07 28.46 6.96
CA VAL A 42 -4.66 27.10 6.78
C VAL A 42 -3.32 27.10 6.03
N TYR A 43 -2.34 26.51 6.67
CA TYR A 43 -1.00 26.33 6.13
C TYR A 43 -0.87 24.89 5.66
N GLU A 44 -0.19 24.68 4.54
CA GLU A 44 0.01 23.38 3.93
C GLU A 44 1.50 23.07 3.90
N ALA A 45 1.91 22.03 4.61
CA ALA A 45 3.25 21.49 4.59
C ALA A 45 3.25 20.14 3.86
N THR A 46 4.25 19.94 3.00
CA THR A 46 4.35 18.74 2.16
C THR A 46 5.70 18.09 2.36
N ALA A 47 5.69 16.77 2.56
CA ALA A 47 6.87 15.90 2.54
C ALA A 47 6.74 14.90 1.39
N VAL A 48 7.85 14.57 0.74
CA VAL A 48 7.88 13.67 -0.42
C VAL A 48 8.90 12.58 -0.20
N ILE A 49 8.44 11.33 -0.34
CA ILE A 49 9.28 10.14 -0.33
C ILE A 49 9.23 9.50 -1.71
N GLN A 50 10.39 9.11 -2.22
CA GLN A 50 10.51 8.28 -3.42
C GLN A 50 10.91 6.86 -3.03
N ILE A 51 10.36 5.90 -3.76
CA ILE A 51 10.77 4.50 -3.67
C ILE A 51 11.68 4.21 -4.83
N GLU A 52 12.93 3.91 -4.56
CA GLU A 52 13.81 3.36 -5.58
C GLU A 52 13.49 1.87 -5.76
N ALA A 53 12.94 1.51 -6.91
CA ALA A 53 12.79 0.12 -7.29
C ALA A 53 14.17 -0.51 -7.39
N ALA A 54 14.47 -1.47 -6.52
CA ALA A 54 15.72 -2.20 -6.54
C ALA A 54 15.83 -3.01 -7.86
N GLN A 55 16.42 -2.43 -8.89
CA GLN A 55 16.60 -3.02 -10.24
C GLN A 55 17.31 -4.38 -10.20
N VAL A 56 18.04 -4.67 -9.13
CA VAL A 56 18.78 -5.93 -8.96
C VAL A 56 17.84 -7.07 -8.60
N VAL A 57 16.81 -6.81 -7.75
CA VAL A 57 15.86 -7.84 -7.29
C VAL A 57 14.92 -8.26 -8.43
N GLU A 58 14.51 -7.32 -9.26
CA GLU A 58 13.63 -7.59 -10.41
C GLU A 58 14.31 -8.47 -11.47
N ARG A 59 15.62 -8.29 -11.70
CA ARG A 59 16.39 -9.13 -12.62
C ARG A 59 16.58 -10.55 -12.11
N LEU A 60 16.76 -10.74 -10.80
CA LEU A 60 16.92 -12.05 -10.18
C LEU A 60 15.57 -12.79 -10.09
N ALA A 61 14.48 -12.11 -9.76
CA ALA A 61 13.14 -12.70 -9.71
C ALA A 61 12.65 -13.18 -11.08
N THR A 62 12.97 -12.46 -12.16
CA THR A 62 12.67 -12.89 -13.54
C THR A 62 13.53 -14.05 -14.01
N GLN A 63 14.73 -14.23 -13.47
CA GLN A 63 15.66 -15.29 -13.88
C GLN A 63 15.44 -16.61 -13.14
N SER A 64 14.90 -16.57 -11.91
CA SER A 64 14.68 -17.78 -11.10
C SER A 64 13.32 -18.45 -11.29
N GLY A 65 12.42 -17.91 -12.12
CA GLY A 65 11.12 -18.54 -12.45
C GLY A 65 10.20 -18.79 -11.23
N GLY A 66 10.61 -18.40 -10.05
CA GLY A 66 9.87 -18.54 -8.82
C GLY A 66 9.11 -17.25 -8.55
N GLY A 67 7.81 -17.26 -8.79
CA GLY A 67 6.90 -16.22 -8.32
C GLY A 67 6.91 -16.18 -6.79
N THR A 68 7.96 -15.63 -6.22
CA THR A 68 7.91 -15.20 -4.83
C THR A 68 6.86 -14.12 -4.77
N GLY A 69 5.86 -14.28 -3.91
CA GLY A 69 4.74 -13.35 -3.71
C GLY A 69 5.18 -11.97 -3.22
N ALA A 70 6.00 -11.28 -4.01
CA ALA A 70 6.23 -9.87 -3.87
C ALA A 70 4.88 -9.22 -4.07
N LEU A 71 4.35 -8.62 -3.01
CA LEU A 71 3.16 -7.78 -3.12
C LEU A 71 3.48 -6.72 -4.18
N ASP A 72 2.50 -6.49 -5.07
CA ASP A 72 2.54 -5.37 -5.99
C ASP A 72 2.90 -4.10 -5.20
N PRO A 73 3.87 -3.29 -5.64
CA PRO A 73 4.27 -2.05 -4.98
C PRO A 73 3.08 -1.15 -4.62
N ASP A 74 2.04 -1.16 -5.43
CA ASP A 74 0.77 -0.49 -5.16
C ASP A 74 0.09 -0.98 -3.87
N SER A 75 0.05 -2.29 -3.67
CA SER A 75 -0.56 -2.91 -2.48
C SER A 75 0.26 -2.65 -1.22
N GLU A 76 1.58 -2.56 -1.34
CA GLU A 76 2.47 -2.24 -0.21
C GLU A 76 2.25 -0.80 0.27
N LEU A 77 2.13 0.14 -0.66
CA LEU A 77 1.83 1.55 -0.34
C LEU A 77 0.45 1.74 0.27
N ASP A 78 -0.56 1.02 -0.22
CA ASP A 78 -1.91 1.05 0.36
C ASP A 78 -1.94 0.56 1.81
N LEU A 79 -1.16 -0.48 2.12
CA LEU A 79 -1.03 -0.97 3.49
C LEU A 79 -0.31 0.03 4.40
N ILE A 80 0.74 0.70 3.92
CA ILE A 80 1.44 1.76 4.65
C ILE A 80 0.48 2.92 4.92
N GLU A 81 -0.25 3.40 3.91
CA GLU A 81 -1.24 4.46 4.05
C GLU A 81 -2.32 4.08 5.09
N GLN A 82 -2.85 2.87 5.02
CA GLN A 82 -3.84 2.39 5.97
C GLN A 82 -3.30 2.34 7.40
N GLN A 83 -2.05 1.92 7.59
CA GLN A 83 -1.39 1.86 8.90
C GLN A 83 -1.17 3.26 9.47
N LEU A 84 -0.71 4.20 8.64
CA LEU A 84 -0.52 5.61 9.01
C LEU A 84 -1.82 6.28 9.44
N MET A 85 -2.93 5.96 8.76
CA MET A 85 -4.26 6.46 9.09
C MET A 85 -4.96 5.63 10.17
N SER A 86 -4.25 4.69 10.81
CA SER A 86 -4.78 3.92 11.94
C SER A 86 -5.10 4.83 13.12
N ARG A 87 -6.06 4.41 13.95
CA ARG A 87 -6.48 5.19 15.12
C ARG A 87 -5.33 5.41 16.10
N ASP A 88 -4.53 4.38 16.32
CA ASP A 88 -3.46 4.40 17.33
C ASP A 88 -2.34 5.38 16.94
N HIS A 89 -1.94 5.38 15.67
CA HIS A 89 -0.95 6.33 15.17
C HIS A 89 -1.48 7.78 15.22
N ILE A 90 -2.71 8.01 14.76
CA ILE A 90 -3.32 9.34 14.83
C ILE A 90 -3.42 9.85 16.27
N LEU A 91 -3.75 8.96 17.22
CA LEU A 91 -3.78 9.34 18.64
C LEU A 91 -2.40 9.72 19.16
N SER A 92 -1.35 9.00 18.78
CA SER A 92 0.02 9.35 19.18
C SER A 92 0.45 10.74 18.67
N VAL A 93 0.10 11.09 17.42
CA VAL A 93 0.36 12.41 16.85
C VAL A 93 -0.46 13.49 17.54
N LEU A 94 -1.74 13.24 17.81
CA LEU A 94 -2.62 14.18 18.54
C LEU A 94 -2.11 14.49 19.94
N ASP A 95 -1.57 13.50 20.64
CA ASP A 95 -1.04 13.65 22.00
C ASP A 95 0.36 14.29 21.99
N GLN A 96 1.17 14.03 20.97
CA GLN A 96 2.51 14.62 20.82
C GLN A 96 2.45 16.13 20.56
N PHE A 97 1.47 16.61 19.80
CA PHE A 97 1.35 18.02 19.41
C PHE A 97 0.20 18.75 20.11
N ASP A 98 -0.46 18.14 21.09
CA ASP A 98 -1.59 18.70 21.83
C ASP A 98 -2.69 19.31 20.93
N LEU A 99 -2.94 18.69 19.77
CA LEU A 99 -3.87 19.22 18.78
C LEU A 99 -5.33 19.17 19.26
N TRP A 100 -6.03 20.33 19.13
CA TRP A 100 -7.47 20.47 19.40
C TRP A 100 -7.92 19.98 20.79
N THR A 101 -7.15 20.33 21.83
CA THR A 101 -7.47 19.98 23.24
C THR A 101 -8.68 20.71 23.81
N ASP A 102 -9.32 21.65 23.08
CA ASP A 102 -10.39 22.56 23.49
C ASP A 102 -11.73 21.87 23.80
N GLY A 103 -11.76 20.80 24.57
CA GLY A 103 -12.99 20.12 25.01
C GLY A 103 -13.69 19.27 23.93
N ARG A 104 -13.07 19.01 22.80
CA ARG A 104 -13.57 18.12 21.76
C ARG A 104 -13.40 16.66 22.16
N SER A 105 -14.30 15.81 21.68
CA SER A 105 -14.19 14.38 21.90
C SER A 105 -12.98 13.78 21.15
N MET A 106 -12.37 12.73 21.69
CA MET A 106 -11.24 12.05 21.06
C MET A 106 -11.57 11.58 19.62
N THR A 107 -12.79 11.14 19.40
CA THR A 107 -13.25 10.71 18.07
C THR A 107 -13.29 11.87 17.07
N GLU A 108 -13.70 13.06 17.52
CA GLU A 108 -13.73 14.26 16.70
C GLU A 108 -12.30 14.73 16.37
N ARG A 109 -11.39 14.71 17.33
CA ARG A 109 -9.97 15.05 17.12
C ARG A 109 -9.33 14.13 16.08
N VAL A 110 -9.58 12.81 16.17
CA VAL A 110 -9.12 11.83 15.19
C VAL A 110 -9.67 12.10 13.78
N ALA A 111 -10.96 12.45 13.67
CA ALA A 111 -11.57 12.78 12.39
C ALA A 111 -10.97 14.04 11.76
N LEU A 112 -10.73 15.08 12.57
CA LEU A 112 -10.11 16.33 12.14
C LEU A 112 -8.68 16.12 11.62
N LEU A 113 -7.87 15.31 12.31
CA LEU A 113 -6.50 15.04 11.85
C LEU A 113 -6.51 14.22 10.56
N ARG A 114 -7.43 13.25 10.41
CA ARG A 114 -7.60 12.51 9.15
C ARG A 114 -8.00 13.39 7.97
N GLU A 115 -8.80 14.42 8.24
CA GLU A 115 -9.18 15.38 7.20
C GLU A 115 -8.03 16.36 6.87
N ALA A 116 -7.21 16.67 7.89
CA ALA A 116 -6.06 17.56 7.74
C ALA A 116 -4.87 16.92 7.04
N VAL A 117 -4.73 15.58 7.10
CA VAL A 117 -3.62 14.82 6.47
C VAL A 117 -4.11 14.16 5.20
N SER A 118 -3.41 14.39 4.11
CA SER A 118 -3.65 13.73 2.81
C SER A 118 -2.37 13.03 2.36
N ILE A 119 -2.46 11.73 2.13
CA ILE A 119 -1.37 10.93 1.57
C ILE A 119 -1.77 10.58 0.15
N VAL A 120 -0.92 10.88 -0.81
CA VAL A 120 -1.18 10.64 -2.24
C VAL A 120 0.02 9.92 -2.83
N LYS A 121 -0.24 8.90 -3.65
CA LYS A 121 0.81 8.18 -4.39
C LYS A 121 1.44 9.09 -5.43
N LEU A 122 2.77 9.14 -5.45
CA LEU A 122 3.54 9.87 -6.45
C LEU A 122 3.59 9.02 -7.74
N ILE A 123 2.93 9.49 -8.77
CA ILE A 123 2.93 8.87 -10.10
C ILE A 123 3.66 9.79 -11.08
N ASP A 124 4.59 9.24 -11.86
CA ASP A 124 5.24 9.99 -12.94
C ASP A 124 4.19 10.45 -13.97
N GLN A 125 3.96 11.75 -14.02
CA GLN A 125 2.98 12.36 -14.93
C GLN A 125 3.24 12.08 -16.41
N GLN A 126 4.49 11.81 -16.80
CA GLN A 126 4.83 11.46 -18.17
C GLN A 126 4.39 10.04 -18.56
N GLN A 127 4.16 9.18 -17.58
CA GLN A 127 3.76 7.79 -17.77
C GLN A 127 2.32 7.51 -17.30
N ALA A 128 1.63 8.48 -16.71
CA ALA A 128 0.28 8.34 -16.14
C ALA A 128 -0.80 7.81 -17.11
N TRP A 129 -0.52 7.83 -18.42
CA TRP A 129 -1.41 7.29 -19.47
C TRP A 129 -1.26 5.77 -19.68
N ARG A 130 -0.26 5.13 -19.06
CA ARG A 130 -0.04 3.68 -19.14
C ARG A 130 -0.81 2.97 -18.02
N PRO A 131 -1.50 1.85 -18.31
CA PRO A 131 -2.21 1.08 -17.29
C PRO A 131 -1.28 0.37 -16.28
N ASP A 132 0.02 0.22 -16.60
CA ASP A 132 1.01 -0.51 -15.81
C ASP A 132 1.97 0.45 -15.07
N VAL A 133 1.54 1.67 -14.75
CA VAL A 133 2.38 2.63 -14.02
C VAL A 133 2.33 2.32 -12.54
N HIS A 134 3.46 1.88 -12.01
CA HIS A 134 3.63 1.75 -10.56
C HIS A 134 3.95 3.11 -9.93
N PRO A 135 3.41 3.41 -8.76
CA PRO A 135 3.75 4.63 -8.06
C PRO A 135 5.22 4.62 -7.66
N SER A 136 5.87 5.76 -7.84
CA SER A 136 7.27 5.96 -7.51
C SER A 136 7.51 6.48 -6.10
N GLY A 137 6.45 6.69 -5.30
CA GLY A 137 6.58 7.23 -3.95
C GLY A 137 5.27 7.67 -3.32
N LEU A 138 5.39 8.43 -2.23
CA LEU A 138 4.28 9.03 -1.49
C LEU A 138 4.51 10.53 -1.30
N VAL A 139 3.44 11.29 -1.41
CA VAL A 139 3.36 12.71 -1.06
C VAL A 139 2.47 12.84 0.16
N ILE A 140 3.02 13.31 1.25
CA ILE A 140 2.32 13.54 2.51
C ILE A 140 2.06 15.04 2.62
N THR A 141 0.79 15.43 2.66
CA THR A 141 0.37 16.83 2.77
C THR A 141 -0.42 17.02 4.06
N VAL A 142 0.00 17.96 4.88
CA VAL A 142 -0.65 18.29 6.16
C VAL A 142 -1.14 19.73 6.15
N ARG A 143 -2.42 19.93 6.49
CA ARG A 143 -3.10 21.24 6.52
C ARG A 143 -3.53 21.61 7.93
N LEU A 144 -2.80 22.53 8.56
CA LEU A 144 -3.08 22.99 9.93
C LEU A 144 -3.12 24.52 10.04
N GLY A 145 -3.54 25.01 11.18
CA GLY A 145 -3.62 26.45 11.47
C GLY A 145 -2.27 27.09 11.78
N ASP A 146 -1.28 26.30 12.18
CA ASP A 146 0.07 26.73 12.53
C ASP A 146 1.06 26.15 11.51
N PRO A 147 1.94 26.96 10.90
CA PRO A 147 2.88 26.51 9.87
C PRO A 147 3.96 25.58 10.43
N ASP A 148 4.48 25.83 11.63
CA ASP A 148 5.53 25.02 12.24
C ASP A 148 4.98 23.64 12.61
N VAL A 149 3.81 23.61 13.25
CA VAL A 149 3.12 22.36 13.62
C VAL A 149 2.73 21.54 12.37
N ALA A 150 2.34 22.22 11.27
CA ALA A 150 2.02 21.52 10.01
C ALA A 150 3.25 20.79 9.44
N ALA A 151 4.42 21.45 9.47
CA ALA A 151 5.67 20.85 9.02
C ALA A 151 6.12 19.71 9.93
N ASP A 152 6.07 19.93 11.25
CA ASP A 152 6.47 18.91 12.23
C ASP A 152 5.58 17.65 12.13
N VAL A 153 4.26 17.82 12.04
CA VAL A 153 3.33 16.70 11.85
C VAL A 153 3.62 15.97 10.52
N ALA A 154 3.87 16.69 9.43
CA ALA A 154 4.21 16.06 8.15
C ALA A 154 5.52 15.27 8.24
N ASN A 155 6.53 15.77 8.95
CA ASN A 155 7.79 15.05 9.18
C ASN A 155 7.60 13.84 10.10
N VAL A 156 6.76 13.89 11.12
CA VAL A 156 6.43 12.72 11.95
C VAL A 156 5.74 11.62 11.11
N PHE A 157 4.84 11.99 10.20
CA PHE A 157 4.26 11.02 9.26
C PHE A 157 5.31 10.47 8.30
N LEU A 158 6.24 11.30 7.83
CA LEU A 158 7.38 10.89 7.00
C LEU A 158 8.25 9.84 7.71
N ASP A 159 8.68 10.15 8.95
CA ASP A 159 9.50 9.25 9.75
C ASP A 159 8.79 7.92 10.00
N ARG A 160 7.48 7.97 10.24
CA ARG A 160 6.69 6.76 10.46
C ARG A 160 6.54 5.91 9.21
N VAL A 161 6.44 6.52 8.01
CA VAL A 161 6.50 5.79 6.74
C VAL A 161 7.80 5.02 6.62
N LEU A 162 8.93 5.69 6.89
CA LEU A 162 10.25 5.07 6.82
C LEU A 162 10.37 3.91 7.82
N GLU A 163 9.97 4.12 9.06
CA GLU A 163 10.01 3.09 10.12
C GLU A 163 9.13 1.88 9.77
N GLU A 164 7.90 2.10 9.29
CA GLU A 164 6.98 1.03 8.92
C GLU A 164 7.47 0.23 7.70
N ALA A 165 8.00 0.94 6.69
CA ALA A 165 8.57 0.32 5.50
C ALA A 165 9.81 -0.54 5.85
N GLU A 166 10.68 -0.02 6.70
CA GLU A 166 11.86 -0.72 7.20
C GLU A 166 11.47 -1.97 8.02
N ALA A 167 10.53 -1.83 8.96
CA ALA A 167 10.05 -2.92 9.79
C ALA A 167 9.41 -4.05 8.96
N ARG A 168 8.65 -3.71 7.91
CA ARG A 168 8.02 -4.69 7.02
C ARG A 168 9.04 -5.43 6.16
N THR A 169 10.01 -4.72 5.60
CA THR A 169 11.06 -5.33 4.78
C THR A 169 11.91 -6.28 5.61
N SER A 170 12.41 -5.83 6.76
CA SER A 170 13.24 -6.64 7.65
C SER A 170 12.45 -7.83 8.23
N GLY A 171 11.19 -7.62 8.59
CA GLY A 171 10.31 -8.69 9.09
C GLY A 171 10.05 -9.77 8.04
N ARG A 172 9.82 -9.41 6.78
CA ARG A 172 9.61 -10.37 5.68
C ARG A 172 10.87 -11.17 5.39
N THR A 173 12.02 -10.49 5.31
CA THR A 173 13.31 -11.14 5.04
C THR A 173 13.67 -12.10 6.18
N ALA A 174 13.46 -11.70 7.44
CA ALA A 174 13.71 -12.56 8.60
C ALA A 174 12.78 -13.80 8.60
N ALA A 175 11.48 -13.64 8.35
CA ALA A 175 10.53 -14.74 8.27
C ALA A 175 10.86 -15.72 7.14
N THR A 176 11.29 -15.22 5.98
CA THR A 176 11.72 -16.06 4.85
C THR A 176 12.96 -16.86 5.22
N LEU A 177 13.95 -16.23 5.85
CA LEU A 177 15.15 -16.93 6.29
C LEU A 177 14.85 -18.00 7.36
N GLU A 178 14.00 -17.69 8.33
CA GLU A 178 13.55 -18.64 9.35
C GLU A 178 12.85 -19.86 8.72
N PHE A 179 11.95 -19.62 7.78
CA PHE A 179 11.29 -20.69 7.02
C PHE A 179 12.29 -21.58 6.29
N LEU A 180 13.27 -20.98 5.57
CA LEU A 180 14.27 -21.75 4.82
C LEU A 180 15.19 -22.56 5.73
N VAL A 181 15.57 -22.03 6.91
CA VAL A 181 16.35 -22.75 7.91
C VAL A 181 15.56 -23.92 8.50
N ALA A 182 14.27 -23.70 8.79
CA ALA A 182 13.41 -24.77 9.29
C ALA A 182 13.22 -25.88 8.24
N GLU A 183 13.05 -25.52 6.98
CA GLU A 183 12.88 -26.48 5.89
C GLU A 183 14.18 -27.25 5.59
N GLU A 184 15.34 -26.60 5.63
CA GLU A 184 16.65 -27.27 5.53
C GLU A 184 16.83 -28.30 6.66
N THR A 185 16.47 -27.94 7.90
CA THR A 185 16.53 -28.86 9.04
C THR A 185 15.57 -30.03 8.85
N ARG A 186 14.36 -29.78 8.36
CA ARG A 186 13.36 -30.82 8.07
C ARG A 186 13.86 -31.80 7.03
N LEU A 187 14.41 -31.30 5.94
CA LEU A 187 14.95 -32.14 4.85
C LEU A 187 16.17 -32.95 5.34
N GLY A 188 17.07 -32.32 6.12
CA GLY A 188 18.20 -33.02 6.72
C GLY A 188 17.77 -34.20 7.58
N THR A 189 16.81 -33.97 8.48
CA THR A 189 16.29 -35.07 9.34
C THR A 189 15.56 -36.15 8.52
N ALA A 190 14.90 -35.78 7.43
CA ALA A 190 14.25 -36.77 6.54
C ALA A 190 15.28 -37.62 5.79
N ILE A 191 16.36 -37.00 5.29
CA ILE A 191 17.48 -37.72 4.65
C ILE A 191 18.14 -38.68 5.63
N ASP A 192 18.49 -38.20 6.83
CA ASP A 192 19.11 -39.05 7.89
C ASP A 192 18.22 -40.26 8.23
N ALA A 193 16.92 -40.04 8.37
CA ALA A 193 15.98 -41.13 8.66
C ALA A 193 15.90 -42.14 7.50
N LEU A 194 15.83 -41.67 6.30
CA LEU A 194 15.77 -42.53 5.10
C LEU A 194 17.08 -43.29 4.87
N GLU A 195 18.23 -42.67 5.08
CA GLU A 195 19.55 -43.30 5.04
C GLU A 195 19.68 -44.39 6.10
N TYR A 196 19.14 -44.16 7.31
CA TYR A 196 19.09 -45.17 8.39
C TYR A 196 18.21 -46.35 7.98
N GLU A 197 17.00 -46.11 7.46
CA GLU A 197 16.11 -47.17 6.98
C GLU A 197 16.75 -47.94 5.81
N PHE A 198 17.40 -47.26 4.88
CA PHE A 198 18.14 -47.88 3.81
C PHE A 198 19.28 -48.75 4.27
N SER A 199 20.04 -48.28 5.28
CA SER A 199 21.11 -49.08 5.91
C SER A 199 20.58 -50.36 6.57
N GLN A 200 19.47 -50.25 7.33
CA GLN A 200 18.80 -51.43 7.92
C GLN A 200 18.33 -52.41 6.84
N PHE A 201 17.67 -51.91 5.79
CA PHE A 201 17.22 -52.72 4.68
C PHE A 201 18.38 -53.45 4.01
N GLN A 202 19.53 -52.81 3.81
CA GLN A 202 20.75 -53.45 3.29
C GLN A 202 21.30 -54.53 4.21
N GLN A 203 21.28 -54.32 5.52
CA GLN A 203 21.74 -55.31 6.51
C GLN A 203 20.83 -56.54 6.54
N GLU A 204 19.50 -56.34 6.54
CA GLU A 204 18.52 -57.42 6.55
C GLU A 204 18.59 -58.25 5.24
N ASN A 205 18.90 -57.64 4.12
CA ASN A 205 18.96 -58.27 2.81
C ASN A 205 20.40 -58.48 2.31
N ALA A 206 21.38 -58.55 3.24
CA ALA A 206 22.81 -58.66 2.88
C ALA A 206 23.12 -59.78 1.91
N GLY A 207 22.41 -60.93 2.07
CA GLY A 207 22.55 -62.08 1.18
C GLY A 207 22.02 -61.88 -0.26
N SER A 208 21.15 -60.88 -0.45
CA SER A 208 20.52 -60.60 -1.78
C SER A 208 21.12 -59.36 -2.45
N LEU A 209 22.20 -58.80 -1.88
CA LEU A 209 22.89 -57.66 -2.51
C LEU A 209 23.67 -58.08 -3.77
N PRO A 210 23.92 -57.20 -4.73
CA PRO A 210 24.59 -57.51 -6.01
C PRO A 210 25.91 -58.25 -5.84
N ALA A 211 26.73 -57.89 -4.87
CA ALA A 211 28.01 -58.54 -4.58
C ALA A 211 27.81 -59.98 -4.04
N ALA A 212 26.84 -60.20 -3.15
CA ALA A 212 26.49 -61.52 -2.60
C ALA A 212 25.94 -62.42 -3.69
N ILE A 213 25.07 -61.89 -4.55
CA ILE A 213 24.48 -62.62 -5.71
C ILE A 213 25.55 -63.05 -6.70
N ALA A 214 26.56 -62.21 -6.97
CA ALA A 214 27.69 -62.60 -7.85
C ALA A 214 28.43 -63.83 -7.25
N THR A 215 28.67 -63.85 -5.93
CA THR A 215 29.29 -64.98 -5.26
C THR A 215 28.39 -66.21 -5.28
N GLN A 216 27.08 -66.06 -4.97
CA GLN A 216 26.11 -67.12 -4.99
C GLN A 216 25.98 -67.78 -6.38
N ARG A 217 26.01 -67.00 -7.47
CA ARG A 217 26.02 -67.53 -8.85
C ARG A 217 27.25 -68.38 -9.13
N THR A 218 28.43 -67.97 -8.61
CA THR A 218 29.65 -68.74 -8.73
C THR A 218 29.54 -70.07 -7.95
N GLN A 219 28.99 -69.99 -6.75
CA GLN A 219 28.72 -71.21 -5.94
C GLN A 219 27.69 -72.14 -6.60
N LEU A 220 26.61 -71.57 -7.13
CA LEU A 220 25.60 -72.31 -7.85
C LEU A 220 26.21 -73.04 -9.06
N ALA A 221 27.07 -72.37 -9.86
CA ALA A 221 27.74 -73.03 -10.98
C ALA A 221 28.65 -74.18 -10.50
N SER A 222 29.37 -74.02 -9.38
CA SER A 222 30.20 -75.09 -8.85
C SER A 222 29.40 -76.27 -8.30
N LEU A 223 28.23 -75.99 -7.64
CA LEU A 223 27.33 -77.05 -7.16
C LEU A 223 26.63 -77.79 -8.34
N MET A 224 26.25 -77.08 -9.38
CA MET A 224 25.71 -77.69 -10.59
C MET A 224 26.73 -78.61 -11.24
N GLN A 225 28.02 -78.21 -11.27
CA GLN A 225 29.08 -79.03 -11.76
C GLN A 225 29.25 -80.26 -10.88
N SER A 226 29.27 -80.11 -9.55
CA SER A 226 29.35 -81.20 -8.60
C SER A 226 28.13 -82.19 -8.72
N ARG A 227 26.93 -81.65 -8.99
CA ARG A 227 25.74 -82.44 -9.25
C ARG A 227 25.96 -83.33 -10.45
N ILE A 228 26.42 -82.80 -11.57
CA ILE A 228 26.70 -83.53 -12.78
C ILE A 228 27.74 -84.61 -12.51
N GLU A 229 28.81 -84.32 -11.83
CA GLU A 229 29.85 -85.31 -11.49
C GLU A 229 29.31 -86.44 -10.64
N ILE A 230 28.42 -86.17 -9.66
CA ILE A 230 27.79 -87.21 -8.83
C ILE A 230 26.80 -88.03 -9.65
N GLU A 231 26.01 -87.44 -10.53
CA GLU A 231 25.07 -88.06 -11.43
C GLU A 231 25.84 -88.99 -12.39
N GLU A 232 26.98 -88.57 -12.95
CA GLU A 232 27.86 -89.38 -13.77
C GLU A 232 28.42 -90.58 -13.00
N GLU A 233 28.89 -90.38 -11.74
CA GLU A 233 29.42 -91.41 -10.87
C GLU A 233 28.31 -92.50 -10.59
N ILE A 234 27.07 -92.00 -10.31
CA ILE A 234 25.92 -92.92 -10.13
C ILE A 234 25.66 -93.74 -11.37
N ILE A 235 25.63 -93.15 -12.56
CA ILE A 235 25.42 -93.84 -13.86
C ILE A 235 26.55 -94.83 -14.11
N GLU A 236 27.81 -94.47 -13.82
CA GLU A 236 28.94 -95.39 -13.96
C GLU A 236 28.77 -96.58 -13.00
N LEU A 237 28.36 -96.33 -11.78
CA LEU A 237 28.12 -97.37 -10.79
C LEU A 237 26.98 -98.32 -11.16
N GLU A 238 25.89 -97.79 -11.73
CA GLU A 238 24.76 -98.59 -12.27
C GLU A 238 25.15 -99.45 -13.47
N ASN A 239 26.01 -98.90 -14.34
CA ASN A 239 26.48 -99.61 -15.51
C ASN A 239 27.54 -100.71 -15.23
N ALA A 240 28.26 -100.53 -14.08
CA ALA A 240 29.32 -101.44 -13.62
C ALA A 240 28.78 -102.73 -12.98
N SER A 241 27.54 -103.17 -13.16
CA SER A 241 26.82 -104.27 -12.54
C SER A 241 27.46 -105.67 -12.70
N GLY A 242 28.53 -105.98 -11.99
CA GLY A 242 29.10 -107.33 -11.82
C GLY A 242 28.56 -107.99 -10.56
N ARG A 243 28.00 -109.18 -10.62
CA ARG A 243 27.24 -109.91 -9.54
C ARG A 243 27.96 -110.19 -8.23
N LEU A 244 29.20 -109.80 -7.99
CA LEU A 244 29.97 -110.17 -6.78
C LEU A 244 30.21 -109.05 -5.80
N LEU A 245 29.73 -107.83 -6.02
CA LEU A 245 29.91 -106.68 -5.08
C LEU A 245 28.61 -105.88 -4.86
N ALA A 246 27.46 -106.48 -4.97
CA ALA A 246 26.15 -105.84 -4.96
C ALA A 246 25.88 -104.99 -3.70
N GLU A 247 26.29 -105.44 -2.52
CA GLU A 247 26.03 -104.77 -1.22
C GLU A 247 26.92 -103.53 -0.98
N SER A 248 28.19 -103.62 -1.44
CA SER A 248 29.08 -102.43 -1.32
C SER A 248 28.73 -101.34 -2.39
N GLN A 249 28.28 -101.78 -3.56
CA GLN A 249 27.81 -100.87 -4.58
C GLN A 249 26.46 -100.22 -4.20
N GLN A 250 25.56 -100.96 -3.58
CA GLN A 250 24.33 -100.41 -3.07
C GLN A 250 24.58 -99.32 -1.97
N ARG A 251 25.48 -99.65 -1.02
CA ARG A 251 25.85 -98.60 0.03
C ARG A 251 26.50 -97.40 -0.63
N ARG A 252 27.34 -97.58 -1.60
CA ARG A 252 27.96 -96.44 -2.28
C ARG A 252 26.93 -95.63 -3.11
N ALA A 253 25.99 -96.23 -3.82
CA ALA A 253 24.90 -95.61 -4.50
C ALA A 253 23.98 -94.84 -3.54
N GLU A 254 23.68 -95.45 -2.38
CA GLU A 254 22.87 -94.82 -1.36
C GLU A 254 23.57 -93.58 -0.78
N LEU A 255 24.90 -93.62 -0.53
CA LEU A 255 25.71 -92.51 -0.10
C LEU A 255 25.76 -91.40 -1.16
N LEU A 256 25.92 -91.74 -2.43
CA LEU A 256 25.92 -90.81 -3.56
C LEU A 256 24.54 -90.17 -3.74
N ASN A 257 23.47 -90.89 -3.60
CA ASN A 257 22.10 -90.37 -3.64
C ASN A 257 21.83 -89.42 -2.48
N GLN A 258 22.33 -89.70 -1.24
CA GLN A 258 22.24 -88.81 -0.13
C GLN A 258 23.05 -87.50 -0.35
N ARG A 259 24.25 -87.64 -0.95
CA ARG A 259 25.07 -86.49 -1.31
C ARG A 259 24.43 -85.66 -2.42
N LEU A 260 23.84 -86.32 -3.44
CA LEU A 260 23.08 -85.69 -4.49
C LEU A 260 21.90 -84.88 -3.92
N ALA A 261 21.13 -85.47 -3.01
CA ALA A 261 20.01 -84.76 -2.36
C ALA A 261 20.46 -83.48 -1.67
N LEU A 262 21.57 -83.57 -0.89
CA LEU A 262 22.14 -82.39 -0.23
C LEU A 262 22.58 -81.30 -1.21
N VAL A 263 23.20 -81.70 -2.33
CA VAL A 263 23.61 -80.75 -3.37
C VAL A 263 22.41 -80.12 -4.07
N VAL A 264 21.37 -80.93 -4.36
CA VAL A 264 20.12 -80.44 -4.98
C VAL A 264 19.40 -79.48 -4.02
N ASP A 265 19.32 -79.79 -2.70
CA ASP A 265 18.73 -78.91 -1.71
C ASP A 265 19.50 -77.58 -1.66
N ALA A 266 20.84 -77.63 -1.63
CA ALA A 266 21.68 -76.42 -1.63
C ALA A 266 21.52 -75.59 -2.95
N ILE A 267 21.37 -76.25 -4.09
CA ILE A 267 21.07 -75.59 -5.39
C ILE A 267 19.72 -74.88 -5.31
N THR A 268 18.67 -75.56 -4.84
CA THR A 268 17.32 -74.96 -4.72
C THR A 268 17.28 -73.79 -3.77
N GLU A 269 17.99 -73.83 -2.69
CA GLU A 269 18.12 -72.74 -1.74
C GLU A 269 18.83 -71.50 -2.37
N LEU A 270 19.94 -71.75 -3.07
CA LEU A 270 20.65 -70.68 -3.77
C LEU A 270 19.84 -70.09 -4.95
N GLU A 271 19.12 -70.92 -5.72
CA GLU A 271 18.25 -70.45 -6.79
C GLU A 271 17.12 -69.61 -6.22
N ALA A 272 16.51 -69.98 -5.10
CA ALA A 272 15.48 -69.17 -4.41
C ALA A 272 16.03 -67.82 -3.95
N ALA A 273 17.26 -67.81 -3.35
CA ALA A 273 17.91 -66.59 -2.95
C ALA A 273 18.23 -65.65 -4.12
N ILE A 274 18.74 -66.20 -5.24
CA ILE A 274 19.02 -65.47 -6.46
C ILE A 274 17.72 -64.94 -7.11
N ALA A 275 16.63 -65.69 -7.03
CA ALA A 275 15.32 -65.29 -7.58
C ALA A 275 14.69 -64.10 -6.79
N ALA A 276 14.99 -64.01 -5.48
CA ALA A 276 14.54 -62.87 -4.67
C ALA A 276 15.33 -61.55 -4.91
N ALA A 277 16.57 -61.67 -5.42
CA ALA A 277 17.48 -60.52 -5.60
C ALA A 277 16.90 -59.35 -6.49
N PRO A 278 16.15 -59.58 -7.58
CA PRO A 278 15.60 -58.47 -8.39
C PRO A 278 14.61 -57.61 -7.62
N GLU A 279 13.89 -58.13 -6.64
CA GLU A 279 12.98 -57.38 -5.80
C GLU A 279 13.76 -56.47 -4.84
N VAL A 280 14.76 -57.04 -4.16
CA VAL A 280 15.66 -56.28 -3.29
C VAL A 280 16.35 -55.17 -4.08
N GLN A 281 16.82 -55.43 -5.30
CA GLN A 281 17.47 -54.44 -6.14
C GLN A 281 16.50 -53.32 -6.51
N ARG A 282 15.23 -53.62 -6.80
CA ARG A 282 14.21 -52.59 -7.07
C ARG A 282 13.99 -51.66 -5.89
N GLN A 283 13.94 -52.22 -4.68
CA GLN A 283 13.79 -51.46 -3.47
C GLN A 283 15.04 -50.59 -3.17
N ILE A 284 16.23 -51.10 -3.35
CA ILE A 284 17.49 -50.35 -3.25
C ILE A 284 17.42 -49.13 -4.22
N ASN A 285 17.12 -49.36 -5.47
CA ASN A 285 17.02 -48.31 -6.47
C ASN A 285 15.90 -47.29 -6.12
N ALA A 286 14.85 -47.69 -5.38
CA ALA A 286 13.80 -46.80 -4.93
C ALA A 286 14.33 -45.87 -3.82
N TYR A 287 15.01 -46.44 -2.79
CA TYR A 287 15.66 -45.66 -1.77
C TYR A 287 16.70 -44.67 -2.31
N GLU A 288 17.57 -45.12 -3.21
CA GLU A 288 18.58 -44.30 -3.86
C GLU A 288 17.96 -43.10 -4.61
N ARG A 289 16.86 -43.34 -5.35
CA ARG A 289 16.15 -42.24 -6.03
C ARG A 289 15.51 -41.26 -5.06
N GLU A 290 14.90 -41.75 -4.00
CA GLU A 290 14.24 -40.91 -2.99
C GLU A 290 15.26 -40.07 -2.21
N ILE A 291 16.39 -40.67 -1.80
CA ILE A 291 17.52 -39.96 -1.20
C ILE A 291 18.06 -38.89 -2.16
N ALA A 292 18.29 -39.22 -3.43
CA ALA A 292 18.78 -38.30 -4.42
C ALA A 292 17.80 -37.14 -4.67
N GLN A 293 16.48 -37.41 -4.64
CA GLN A 293 15.46 -36.38 -4.75
C GLN A 293 15.51 -35.42 -3.56
N LEU A 294 15.51 -35.94 -2.32
CA LEU A 294 15.60 -35.11 -1.13
C LEU A 294 16.90 -34.31 -1.05
N GLN A 295 18.02 -34.88 -1.49
CA GLN A 295 19.30 -34.17 -1.60
C GLN A 295 19.23 -33.05 -2.63
N GLY A 296 18.55 -33.25 -3.77
CA GLY A 296 18.31 -32.20 -4.75
C GLY A 296 17.43 -31.06 -4.21
N GLU A 297 16.38 -31.40 -3.46
CA GLU A 297 15.54 -30.41 -2.76
C GLU A 297 16.35 -29.63 -1.72
N MET A 298 17.20 -30.32 -0.95
CA MET A 298 18.10 -29.72 0.05
C MET A 298 19.06 -28.72 -0.61
N GLU A 299 19.63 -29.03 -1.76
CA GLU A 299 20.54 -28.14 -2.49
C GLU A 299 19.84 -26.85 -2.89
N VAL A 300 18.61 -26.95 -3.41
CA VAL A 300 17.78 -25.77 -3.76
C VAL A 300 17.48 -24.92 -2.55
N ILE A 301 17.07 -25.53 -1.42
CA ILE A 301 16.77 -24.80 -0.17
C ILE A 301 18.02 -24.15 0.41
N THR A 302 19.17 -24.85 0.39
CA THR A 302 20.44 -24.30 0.89
C THR A 302 20.89 -23.10 0.03
N SER A 303 20.75 -23.19 -1.29
CA SER A 303 21.01 -22.08 -2.22
C SER A 303 20.09 -20.89 -1.96
N SER A 304 18.79 -21.15 -1.83
CA SER A 304 17.81 -20.11 -1.52
C SER A 304 18.04 -19.46 -0.16
N ARG A 305 18.46 -20.24 0.86
CA ARG A 305 18.85 -19.72 2.17
C ARG A 305 20.08 -18.80 2.07
N ALA A 306 21.08 -19.20 1.30
CA ALA A 306 22.29 -18.38 1.10
C ALA A 306 21.96 -17.06 0.41
N GLU A 307 21.06 -17.09 -0.57
CA GLU A 307 20.55 -15.90 -1.26
C GLU A 307 19.73 -15.00 -0.32
N ALA A 308 18.79 -15.58 0.46
CA ALA A 308 18.02 -14.84 1.44
C ALA A 308 18.90 -14.20 2.53
N ALA A 309 19.92 -14.92 3.02
CA ALA A 309 20.90 -14.38 3.96
C ALA A 309 21.72 -13.25 3.38
N MET A 310 22.12 -13.35 2.10
CA MET A 310 22.83 -12.28 1.39
C MET A 310 21.92 -11.05 1.22
N ASN A 311 20.67 -11.25 0.82
CA ASN A 311 19.69 -10.17 0.70
C ASN A 311 19.46 -9.48 2.05
N GLN A 312 19.36 -10.23 3.15
CA GLN A 312 19.26 -9.64 4.48
C GLN A 312 20.48 -8.78 4.85
N LEU A 313 21.68 -9.22 4.50
CA LEU A 313 22.90 -8.44 4.71
C LEU A 313 22.96 -7.18 3.83
N LEU A 314 22.49 -7.26 2.60
CA LEU A 314 22.37 -6.11 1.70
C LEU A 314 21.29 -5.15 2.17
N ASP A 315 20.11 -5.65 2.54
CA ASP A 315 19.02 -4.84 3.12
C ASP A 315 19.49 -4.09 4.36
N SER A 316 20.24 -4.73 5.26
CA SER A 316 20.75 -4.08 6.46
C SER A 316 21.81 -2.99 6.18
N ARG A 317 22.46 -3.02 5.02
CA ARG A 317 23.43 -2.01 4.58
C ARG A 317 22.81 -0.95 3.67
N ASN A 318 21.79 -1.29 2.89
CA ASN A 318 21.16 -0.46 1.85
C ASN A 318 19.74 -0.02 2.23
N GLN A 319 19.31 -0.19 3.47
CA GLN A 319 17.96 0.19 3.93
C GLN A 319 17.66 1.67 3.67
N ALA A 320 18.68 2.53 3.67
CA ALA A 320 18.56 3.95 3.35
C ALA A 320 18.30 4.23 1.86
N GLU A 321 18.56 3.29 0.96
CA GLU A 321 18.44 3.52 -0.50
C GLU A 321 17.07 3.18 -1.07
N ARG A 322 16.22 2.42 -0.34
CA ARG A 322 14.92 1.95 -0.84
C ARG A 322 13.80 2.96 -0.67
N PHE A 323 13.89 3.79 0.35
CA PHE A 323 12.98 4.91 0.60
C PHE A 323 13.83 6.17 0.73
N GLU A 324 13.98 6.91 -0.35
CA GLU A 324 14.72 8.17 -0.35
C GLU A 324 13.77 9.31 -0.02
N VAL A 325 14.14 10.11 0.99
CA VAL A 325 13.43 11.34 1.30
C VAL A 325 13.82 12.38 0.26
N LEU A 326 12.93 12.66 -0.69
CA LEU A 326 13.14 13.71 -1.68
C LEU A 326 13.01 15.10 -1.08
N GLU A 327 12.01 15.29 -0.21
CA GLU A 327 11.72 16.58 0.38
C GLU A 327 11.16 16.39 1.79
N THR A 328 11.82 17.01 2.78
CA THR A 328 11.28 17.15 4.14
C THR A 328 10.33 18.31 4.19
N ALA A 329 9.27 18.19 5.00
CA ALA A 329 8.33 19.28 5.18
C ALA A 329 8.98 20.48 5.86
N ILE A 330 8.82 21.65 5.26
CA ILE A 330 9.31 22.93 5.76
C ILE A 330 8.09 23.80 6.10
N ALA A 331 8.19 24.61 7.16
CA ALA A 331 7.14 25.53 7.56
C ALA A 331 6.82 26.52 6.42
N PRO A 332 5.56 26.51 5.88
CA PRO A 332 5.18 27.36 4.77
C PRO A 332 5.09 28.84 5.19
N GLU A 333 5.68 29.74 4.41
CA GLU A 333 5.63 31.19 4.65
C GLU A 333 4.23 31.79 4.44
N PHE A 334 3.42 31.18 3.58
CA PHE A 334 2.11 31.72 3.16
C PHE A 334 1.00 30.69 3.37
N PRO A 335 -0.18 31.13 3.88
CA PRO A 335 -1.34 30.26 3.99
C PRO A 335 -1.92 29.92 2.61
N VAL A 336 -2.34 28.67 2.40
CA VAL A 336 -3.02 28.21 1.17
C VAL A 336 -4.48 28.65 1.15
N SER A 337 -5.06 28.96 2.32
CA SER A 337 -6.43 29.48 2.40
C SER A 337 -6.56 30.81 1.64
N ALA A 338 -7.74 31.04 1.04
CA ALA A 338 -8.00 32.26 0.28
C ALA A 338 -7.67 33.51 1.10
N SER A 339 -6.88 34.43 0.56
CA SER A 339 -6.44 35.59 1.30
C SER A 339 -7.65 36.39 1.82
N ARG A 340 -7.65 36.75 3.09
CA ARG A 340 -8.70 37.56 3.75
C ARG A 340 -9.07 38.79 2.93
N ARG A 341 -8.08 39.39 2.22
CA ARG A 341 -8.29 40.52 1.31
C ARG A 341 -9.17 40.16 0.12
N LYS A 342 -8.97 39.01 -0.50
CA LYS A 342 -9.80 38.55 -1.65
C LYS A 342 -11.23 38.27 -1.20
N ILE A 343 -11.43 37.63 -0.05
CA ILE A 343 -12.75 37.34 0.54
C ILE A 343 -13.47 38.67 0.90
N ALA A 344 -12.77 39.60 1.55
CA ALA A 344 -13.34 40.91 1.90
C ALA A 344 -13.74 41.71 0.65
N LEU A 345 -12.91 41.68 -0.40
CA LEU A 345 -13.22 42.35 -1.66
C LEU A 345 -14.42 41.71 -2.39
N ALA A 346 -14.47 40.40 -2.45
CA ALA A 346 -15.62 39.67 -2.99
C ALA A 346 -16.91 39.99 -2.20
N GLY A 347 -16.84 39.97 -0.87
CA GLY A 347 -17.94 40.38 0.01
C GLY A 347 -18.39 41.83 -0.23
N ALA A 348 -17.44 42.77 -0.41
CA ALA A 348 -17.74 44.18 -0.71
C ALA A 348 -18.48 44.32 -2.04
N VAL A 349 -18.06 43.57 -3.06
CA VAL A 349 -18.75 43.56 -4.38
C VAL A 349 -20.17 43.03 -4.25
N VAL A 350 -20.37 41.92 -3.55
CA VAL A 350 -21.69 41.30 -3.31
C VAL A 350 -22.61 42.29 -2.58
N VAL A 351 -22.13 42.91 -1.48
CA VAL A 351 -22.89 43.90 -0.73
C VAL A 351 -23.27 45.11 -1.59
N THR A 352 -22.36 45.58 -2.42
CA THR A 352 -22.63 46.71 -3.36
C THR A 352 -23.67 46.34 -4.38
N LEU A 353 -23.61 45.16 -4.97
CA LEU A 353 -24.61 44.65 -5.91
C LEU A 353 -25.98 44.48 -5.26
N LEU A 354 -26.04 43.98 -4.05
CA LEU A 354 -27.27 43.86 -3.27
C LEU A 354 -27.86 45.24 -2.98
N ALA A 355 -27.05 46.22 -2.58
CA ALA A 355 -27.51 47.56 -2.30
C ALA A 355 -28.07 48.23 -3.58
N LEU A 356 -27.43 48.02 -4.73
CA LEU A 356 -27.89 48.53 -6.02
C LEU A 356 -29.18 47.82 -6.47
N GLY A 357 -29.21 46.49 -6.34
CA GLY A 357 -30.37 45.67 -6.72
C GLY A 357 -31.61 46.01 -5.89
N THR A 358 -31.46 46.19 -4.58
CA THR A 358 -32.58 46.60 -3.69
C THR A 358 -33.06 47.99 -4.01
N ALA A 359 -32.16 48.96 -4.31
CA ALA A 359 -32.53 50.31 -4.71
C ALA A 359 -33.34 50.29 -6.04
N LEU A 360 -32.94 49.46 -6.99
CA LEU A 360 -33.66 49.28 -8.26
C LEU A 360 -35.00 48.57 -8.05
N ALA A 361 -35.05 47.53 -7.23
CA ALA A 361 -36.29 46.81 -6.94
C ALA A 361 -37.33 47.68 -6.27
N ILE A 362 -36.94 48.49 -5.28
CA ILE A 362 -37.85 49.45 -4.63
C ILE A 362 -38.35 50.50 -5.63
N GLU A 363 -37.50 50.95 -6.53
CA GLU A 363 -37.88 51.93 -7.56
C GLU A 363 -38.86 51.35 -8.58
N THR A 364 -38.69 50.09 -8.98
CA THR A 364 -39.62 49.41 -9.92
C THR A 364 -40.97 49.08 -9.28
N LEU A 365 -41.01 48.84 -7.98
CA LEU A 365 -42.21 48.57 -7.21
C LEU A 365 -42.96 49.85 -6.82
N ASP A 366 -42.31 51.03 -6.85
CA ASP A 366 -42.94 52.32 -6.52
C ASP A 366 -43.68 52.88 -7.73
N GLY A 367 -44.95 52.60 -7.86
CA GLY A 367 -45.84 53.02 -8.95
C GLY A 367 -46.18 54.51 -8.98
N ARG A 368 -45.44 55.42 -8.31
CA ARG A 368 -45.72 56.83 -8.31
C ARG A 368 -45.26 57.48 -9.59
N ILE A 369 -46.14 58.13 -10.34
CA ILE A 369 -45.83 58.96 -11.53
C ILE A 369 -45.10 60.22 -11.08
N ARG A 370 -43.86 60.45 -11.59
CA ARG A 370 -42.95 61.48 -11.05
C ARG A 370 -42.33 62.39 -12.12
N SER A 371 -42.61 62.12 -13.38
CA SER A 371 -42.14 62.98 -14.47
C SER A 371 -43.25 63.25 -15.47
N PRO A 372 -43.26 64.38 -16.10
CA PRO A 372 -44.25 64.74 -17.16
C PRO A 372 -44.27 63.66 -18.27
N ALA A 373 -43.11 63.18 -18.68
CA ALA A 373 -42.94 62.11 -19.68
C ALA A 373 -43.46 60.74 -19.22
N GLN A 374 -43.54 60.48 -17.92
CA GLN A 374 -44.11 59.28 -17.35
C GLN A 374 -45.65 59.38 -17.35
N LEU A 375 -46.21 60.55 -17.01
CA LEU A 375 -47.62 60.83 -17.05
C LEU A 375 -48.19 60.65 -18.45
N GLU A 376 -47.48 61.17 -19.46
CA GLU A 376 -47.85 61.09 -20.87
C GLU A 376 -47.83 59.63 -21.37
N ARG A 377 -46.89 58.81 -20.96
CA ARG A 377 -46.81 57.41 -21.36
C ARG A 377 -47.83 56.49 -20.68
N GLU A 378 -48.13 56.73 -19.38
CA GLU A 378 -49.00 55.84 -18.63
C GLU A 378 -50.48 56.22 -18.76
N LEU A 379 -50.81 57.51 -18.89
CA LEU A 379 -52.17 58.01 -18.91
C LEU A 379 -52.57 58.63 -20.28
N GLY A 380 -51.64 58.74 -21.22
CA GLY A 380 -51.93 59.34 -22.56
C GLY A 380 -52.27 60.81 -22.53
N VAL A 381 -52.07 61.51 -21.39
CA VAL A 381 -52.46 62.91 -21.21
C VAL A 381 -51.18 63.78 -21.17
N THR A 382 -51.06 64.71 -22.05
CA THR A 382 -49.96 65.74 -22.05
C THR A 382 -50.24 66.77 -20.97
N PRO A 383 -49.38 66.99 -19.97
CA PRO A 383 -49.55 68.03 -18.99
C PRO A 383 -49.39 69.39 -19.58
N VAL A 384 -50.39 70.22 -19.43
CA VAL A 384 -50.46 71.61 -20.01
C VAL A 384 -49.49 72.55 -19.27
N VAL A 385 -49.18 72.28 -17.98
CA VAL A 385 -48.24 73.08 -17.19
C VAL A 385 -47.52 72.22 -16.22
N ALA A 386 -46.18 72.24 -16.18
CA ALA A 386 -45.34 71.60 -15.14
C ALA A 386 -44.80 72.69 -14.22
N ILE A 387 -45.22 72.73 -12.99
CA ILE A 387 -44.68 73.64 -11.96
C ILE A 387 -43.32 73.11 -11.45
N PRO A 388 -42.20 73.82 -11.75
CA PRO A 388 -40.89 73.41 -11.29
C PRO A 388 -40.81 73.52 -9.76
N ASN A 389 -40.21 72.45 -9.15
CA ASN A 389 -40.02 72.43 -7.68
C ASN A 389 -38.95 73.48 -7.33
N LEU A 390 -39.33 74.60 -6.75
CA LEU A 390 -38.47 75.67 -6.35
C LEU A 390 -37.77 75.26 -5.02
N ARG A 391 -36.51 74.82 -5.13
CA ARG A 391 -35.68 74.56 -3.94
C ARG A 391 -35.10 75.87 -3.39
N THR A 392 -35.43 76.20 -2.12
CA THR A 392 -34.81 77.32 -1.45
C THR A 392 -33.34 77.04 -1.11
N ARG A 393 -32.53 78.09 -0.99
CA ARG A 393 -31.12 77.98 -0.60
C ARG A 393 -30.92 77.22 0.72
N HIS A 394 -31.94 77.28 1.58
CA HIS A 394 -31.96 76.58 2.86
C HIS A 394 -32.11 75.08 2.67
N ASP A 395 -32.91 74.56 1.73
CA ASP A 395 -33.10 73.16 1.44
C ASP A 395 -31.83 72.52 0.85
N ILE A 396 -31.14 73.32 0.00
CA ILE A 396 -29.86 72.85 -0.57
C ILE A 396 -28.77 72.74 0.50
N ARG A 397 -28.72 73.72 1.42
CA ARG A 397 -27.75 73.67 2.53
C ARG A 397 -28.06 72.52 3.50
N ARG A 398 -29.31 72.31 3.88
CA ARG A 398 -29.75 71.19 4.75
C ARG A 398 -29.47 69.85 4.11
N GLY A 399 -29.76 69.71 2.81
CA GLY A 399 -29.43 68.50 2.05
C GLY A 399 -27.91 68.22 2.03
N ARG A 400 -27.06 69.22 1.82
CA ARG A 400 -25.59 69.10 1.87
C ARG A 400 -25.08 68.73 3.27
N LEU A 401 -25.56 69.36 4.34
CA LEU A 401 -25.21 69.04 5.70
C LEU A 401 -25.57 67.62 6.09
N ILE A 402 -26.72 67.12 5.72
CA ILE A 402 -27.14 65.72 5.94
C ILE A 402 -26.24 64.76 5.16
N TRP A 403 -25.86 65.13 3.93
CA TRP A 403 -24.94 64.30 3.13
C TRP A 403 -23.53 64.24 3.72
N ILE A 404 -22.99 65.36 4.17
CA ILE A 404 -21.69 65.46 4.86
C ILE A 404 -21.74 64.71 6.16
N GLY A 405 -22.80 64.87 6.94
CA GLY A 405 -22.97 64.13 8.20
C GLY A 405 -23.05 62.61 8.02
N ALA A 406 -23.75 62.14 7.01
CA ALA A 406 -23.83 60.71 6.68
C ALA A 406 -22.50 60.14 6.14
N LEU A 407 -21.77 60.93 5.35
CA LEU A 407 -20.44 60.57 4.85
C LEU A 407 -19.42 60.49 6.02
N VAL A 408 -19.46 61.46 6.92
CA VAL A 408 -18.61 61.47 8.13
C VAL A 408 -18.95 60.33 9.05
N ALA A 409 -20.25 60.02 9.26
CA ALA A 409 -20.67 58.86 10.07
C ALA A 409 -20.23 57.51 9.42
N LEU A 410 -20.28 57.40 8.10
CA LEU A 410 -19.82 56.25 7.35
C LEU A 410 -18.30 56.09 7.47
N VAL A 411 -17.55 57.17 7.30
CA VAL A 411 -16.09 57.18 7.42
C VAL A 411 -15.66 56.90 8.87
N ALA A 412 -16.33 57.50 9.86
CA ALA A 412 -16.07 57.24 11.26
C ALA A 412 -16.41 55.82 11.68
N GLY A 413 -17.51 55.25 11.16
CA GLY A 413 -17.88 53.85 11.37
C GLY A 413 -16.85 52.89 10.76
N LEU A 414 -16.38 53.16 9.54
CA LEU A 414 -15.31 52.39 8.89
C LEU A 414 -13.96 52.55 9.64
N ALA A 415 -13.63 53.76 10.10
CA ALA A 415 -12.40 53.96 10.85
C ALA A 415 -12.43 53.31 12.24
N ALA A 416 -13.56 53.34 12.94
CA ALA A 416 -13.74 52.64 14.20
C ALA A 416 -13.67 51.12 14.04
N LEU A 417 -14.23 50.61 12.98
CA LEU A 417 -14.15 49.20 12.60
C LEU A 417 -12.72 48.80 12.20
N ALA A 418 -12.05 49.59 11.39
CA ALA A 418 -10.65 49.37 11.02
C ALA A 418 -9.73 49.38 12.26
N ARG A 419 -10.02 50.27 13.23
CA ARG A 419 -9.26 50.37 14.49
C ARG A 419 -9.53 49.16 15.42
N ALA A 420 -10.78 48.70 15.51
CA ALA A 420 -11.13 47.51 16.27
C ALA A 420 -10.52 46.22 15.65
N LEU A 421 -10.41 46.20 14.35
CA LEU A 421 -9.80 45.09 13.58
C LEU A 421 -8.27 45.10 13.65
N TRP A 422 -7.66 46.31 13.64
CA TRP A 422 -6.21 46.42 13.84
C TRP A 422 -5.77 45.91 15.22
N ARG A 423 -6.59 46.12 16.25
CA ARG A 423 -6.32 45.58 17.60
C ARG A 423 -6.39 44.07 17.66
N ARG A 424 -7.29 43.43 16.88
CA ARG A 424 -7.39 41.94 16.77
C ARG A 424 -6.36 41.29 15.83
N ILE A 425 -5.63 42.08 15.04
CA ILE A 425 -4.56 41.60 14.15
C ILE A 425 -3.19 41.74 14.85
N ALA A 426 -3.11 42.61 15.86
CA ALA A 426 -1.90 42.85 16.63
C ALA A 426 -1.79 41.94 17.89
N GLU A 427 -2.85 41.21 18.23
CA GLU A 427 -2.90 40.05 19.14
C GLU A 427 -2.89 38.74 18.31
#